data_76bb5b34a00a7de99bf8c3f4873c5b3f
#
_entry.id   76bb5b34a00a7de99bf8c3f4873c5b3f
#
_cell.length_a   1.000
_cell.length_b   1.000
_cell.length_c   1.000
_cell.angle_alpha   90.00
_cell.angle_beta   90.00
_cell.angle_gamma   90.00
#
_symmetry.space_group_name_H-M   'P 1'
#
loop_
_entity.id
_entity.type
_entity.pdbx_description
1 polymer ?
#
loop_
_entity_poly.entity_id
_entity_poly.type
_entity_poly.pdbx_seq_one_letter_code
_entity_poly.pdbx_strand_id
1 'polypeptide(L)'
;MKRDSAIFSRPLMIAGREKNSQSPVFSGGEQKDCIMEEIMRFIHIADVHLGVTPDVGMPWSEKRGKDIWNSFHMVLEEARRQQADLLLIAGDLFHRQPLKRELKEVAAGFAAIPDTEIVLIAGNHDYLHPKSYYRTFAWPDNVHFILNKDLTPVHLERIHTTVWGCSFWDKEDDRAVYGKHQRQMDSEFQILLGHGGDDRHHPFRANELTAGYDYAAFGHIHKAAQLIPNRVVMAGF
;
A
#
# COMPACT_ATOMS: atom_id res chain seq x y z
N MET A 1 9.51 30.63 -20.71
CA MET A 1 10.16 29.54 -19.99
C MET A 1 9.45 29.38 -18.63
N LYS A 2 8.42 28.54 -18.56
CA LYS A 2 7.78 28.16 -17.28
C LYS A 2 8.51 26.92 -16.78
N ARG A 3 9.05 27.02 -15.58
CA ARG A 3 9.61 25.86 -14.87
C ARG A 3 8.42 25.05 -14.38
N ASP A 4 8.11 23.95 -15.08
CA ASP A 4 7.23 22.93 -14.53
C ASP A 4 8.03 22.20 -13.44
N SER A 5 7.79 22.61 -12.21
CA SER A 5 8.23 21.89 -11.03
C SER A 5 7.52 20.55 -11.04
N ALA A 6 8.28 19.45 -11.13
CA ALA A 6 7.79 18.12 -10.89
C ALA A 6 7.09 18.14 -9.51
N ILE A 7 5.78 17.97 -9.51
CA ILE A 7 4.99 17.82 -8.30
C ILE A 7 5.29 16.41 -7.79
N PHE A 8 6.28 16.32 -6.91
CA PHE A 8 6.46 15.14 -6.07
C PHE A 8 5.24 15.06 -5.16
N SER A 9 4.34 14.14 -5.45
CA SER A 9 3.33 13.75 -4.48
C SER A 9 4.09 13.22 -3.27
N ARG A 10 4.10 13.98 -2.17
CA ARG A 10 4.67 13.48 -0.91
C ARG A 10 3.90 12.22 -0.53
N PRO A 11 4.57 11.12 -0.13
CA PRO A 11 3.87 9.98 0.43
C PRO A 11 2.94 10.49 1.53
N LEU A 12 1.67 10.10 1.46
CA LEU A 12 0.69 10.51 2.46
C LEU A 12 0.97 9.71 3.73
N MET A 13 1.57 10.35 4.72
CA MET A 13 1.74 9.78 6.05
C MET A 13 0.48 10.03 6.87
N ILE A 14 -0.14 8.99 7.34
CA ILE A 14 -1.29 9.07 8.24
C ILE A 14 -0.89 8.41 9.56
N ALA A 15 -0.98 9.15 10.66
CA ALA A 15 -0.85 8.61 11.99
C ALA A 15 -2.08 7.76 12.29
N GLY A 16 -1.90 6.46 12.54
CA GLY A 16 -2.96 5.55 12.93
C GLY A 16 -3.35 5.73 14.41
N ARG A 17 -4.42 5.09 14.78
CA ARG A 17 -5.19 5.16 16.01
C ARG A 17 -4.38 4.92 17.30
N GLU A 18 -4.74 5.66 18.35
CA GLU A 18 -4.43 5.37 19.75
C GLU A 18 -5.03 4.01 20.17
N LYS A 19 -4.21 3.12 20.70
CA LYS A 19 -4.68 1.83 21.25
C LYS A 19 -5.19 2.04 22.66
N ASN A 20 -6.49 1.84 22.87
CA ASN A 20 -7.09 1.76 24.19
C ASN A 20 -7.01 0.30 24.70
N SER A 21 -5.93 -0.07 25.39
CA SER A 21 -5.86 -1.35 26.10
C SER A 21 -6.49 -1.17 27.49
N GLN A 22 -7.76 -1.53 27.66
CA GLN A 22 -8.35 -1.72 28.99
C GLN A 22 -7.86 -3.05 29.54
N SER A 23 -6.88 -3.03 30.43
CA SER A 23 -6.57 -4.14 31.32
C SER A 23 -7.49 -4.10 32.53
N PRO A 24 -7.88 -5.26 33.11
CA PRO A 24 -8.82 -5.31 34.25
C PRO A 24 -8.19 -4.68 35.48
N VAL A 25 -8.99 -3.86 36.16
CA VAL A 25 -8.68 -3.18 37.42
C VAL A 25 -8.47 -4.21 38.52
N PHE A 26 -7.23 -4.34 39.02
CA PHE A 26 -6.96 -4.85 40.35
C PHE A 26 -6.63 -3.66 41.28
N SER A 27 -7.40 -3.50 42.31
CA SER A 27 -7.29 -2.45 43.33
C SER A 27 -6.00 -2.58 44.16
N GLY A 28 -5.24 -1.51 44.26
CA GLY A 28 -4.24 -1.33 45.33
C GLY A 28 -2.90 -0.77 44.84
N GLY A 29 -2.69 0.53 45.01
CA GLY A 29 -1.40 1.20 44.90
C GLY A 29 -1.29 2.14 43.70
N GLU A 30 -1.12 3.43 43.95
CA GLU A 30 -0.93 4.47 42.94
C GLU A 30 0.40 4.28 42.21
N GLN A 31 0.37 3.52 41.13
CA GLN A 31 1.36 3.57 40.08
C GLN A 31 0.65 4.20 38.87
N LYS A 32 0.95 5.44 38.58
CA LYS A 32 0.56 6.06 37.29
C LYS A 32 1.29 5.32 36.20
N ASP A 33 0.69 4.26 35.70
CA ASP A 33 1.11 3.64 34.46
C ASP A 33 0.90 4.69 33.36
N CYS A 34 2.02 5.25 32.90
CA CYS A 34 2.05 6.07 31.70
C CYS A 34 1.72 5.14 30.54
N ILE A 35 0.46 5.07 30.16
CA ILE A 35 0.03 4.34 28.96
C ILE A 35 0.69 5.08 27.79
N MET A 36 1.81 4.56 27.31
CA MET A 36 2.39 4.99 26.07
C MET A 36 1.43 4.52 24.96
N GLU A 37 0.67 5.44 24.43
CA GLU A 37 -0.13 5.19 23.23
C GLU A 37 0.81 4.85 22.08
N GLU A 38 0.82 3.62 21.67
CA GLU A 38 1.63 3.14 20.55
C GLU A 38 0.96 3.58 19.25
N ILE A 39 1.47 4.64 18.64
CA ILE A 39 0.96 5.19 17.37
C ILE A 39 1.58 4.41 16.23
N MET A 40 0.78 3.62 15.50
CA MET A 40 1.20 2.99 14.26
C MET A 40 1.41 4.04 13.17
N ARG A 41 2.60 4.05 12.56
CA ARG A 41 2.93 4.91 11.41
C ARG A 41 2.94 4.09 10.14
N PHE A 42 2.22 4.54 9.12
CA PHE A 42 2.25 3.86 7.84
C PHE A 42 2.36 4.81 6.66
N ILE A 43 2.92 4.29 5.57
CA ILE A 43 3.04 4.98 4.28
C ILE A 43 2.16 4.23 3.28
N HIS A 44 1.40 4.96 2.48
CA HIS A 44 0.59 4.43 1.39
C HIS A 44 1.07 5.01 0.06
N ILE A 45 1.45 4.12 -0.87
CA ILE A 45 1.82 4.46 -2.24
C ILE A 45 1.06 3.57 -3.24
N ALA A 46 0.96 4.03 -4.48
CA ALA A 46 0.40 3.28 -5.61
C ALA A 46 0.97 3.79 -6.92
N ASP A 47 0.74 3.08 -8.01
CA ASP A 47 0.96 3.55 -9.38
C ASP A 47 2.41 4.05 -9.61
N VAL A 48 3.39 3.35 -9.03
CA VAL A 48 4.81 3.72 -9.13
C VAL A 48 5.34 3.53 -10.55
N HIS A 49 4.80 2.53 -11.25
CA HIS A 49 5.14 2.21 -12.65
C HIS A 49 6.65 2.06 -12.92
N LEU A 50 7.37 1.37 -12.03
CA LEU A 50 8.78 1.06 -12.25
C LEU A 50 9.01 0.42 -13.62
N GLY A 51 10.09 0.81 -14.28
CA GLY A 51 10.44 0.30 -15.59
C GLY A 51 9.67 0.95 -16.76
N VAL A 52 8.86 1.98 -16.50
CA VAL A 52 8.33 2.83 -17.58
C VAL A 52 9.42 3.73 -18.14
N THR A 53 9.33 4.03 -19.42
CA THR A 53 10.15 5.02 -20.10
C THR A 53 9.23 6.13 -20.62
N PRO A 54 8.95 7.16 -19.81
CA PRO A 54 8.06 8.25 -20.23
C PRO A 54 8.62 9.01 -21.42
N ASP A 55 7.74 9.56 -22.26
CA ASP A 55 8.11 10.44 -23.39
C ASP A 55 9.15 9.82 -24.34
N VAL A 56 8.94 8.58 -24.75
CA VAL A 56 9.87 7.85 -25.66
C VAL A 56 10.22 8.70 -26.87
N GLY A 57 11.53 8.82 -27.15
CA GLY A 57 12.06 9.63 -28.24
C GLY A 57 12.42 11.07 -27.84
N MET A 58 12.10 11.53 -26.65
CA MET A 58 12.51 12.84 -26.15
C MET A 58 13.87 12.76 -25.41
N PRO A 59 14.70 13.84 -25.45
CA PRO A 59 16.04 13.84 -24.83
C PRO A 59 16.04 13.55 -23.32
N TRP A 60 14.93 13.78 -22.63
CA TRP A 60 14.77 13.58 -21.19
C TRP A 60 14.16 12.23 -20.79
N SER A 61 13.73 11.43 -21.77
CA SER A 61 12.99 10.18 -21.51
C SER A 61 13.73 9.21 -20.58
N GLU A 62 15.01 8.95 -20.87
CA GLU A 62 15.84 8.06 -20.03
C GLU A 62 16.00 8.60 -18.59
N LYS A 63 16.20 9.92 -18.47
CA LYS A 63 16.30 10.56 -17.16
C LYS A 63 15.01 10.39 -16.35
N ARG A 64 13.85 10.60 -16.97
CA ARG A 64 12.56 10.42 -16.28
C ARG A 64 12.34 8.99 -15.80
N GLY A 65 12.73 7.99 -16.59
CA GLY A 65 12.71 6.61 -16.14
C GLY A 65 13.57 6.36 -14.88
N LYS A 66 14.76 6.96 -14.85
CA LYS A 66 15.63 6.90 -13.65
C LYS A 66 15.05 7.67 -12.45
N ASP A 67 14.42 8.81 -12.69
CA ASP A 67 13.81 9.62 -11.64
C ASP A 67 12.67 8.88 -10.93
N ILE A 68 11.92 8.01 -11.63
CA ILE A 68 10.89 7.15 -11.03
C ILE A 68 11.52 6.14 -10.05
N TRP A 69 12.61 5.47 -10.44
CA TRP A 69 13.35 4.59 -9.55
C TRP A 69 13.91 5.33 -8.33
N ASN A 70 14.48 6.52 -8.55
CA ASN A 70 14.97 7.35 -7.45
C ASN A 70 13.84 7.74 -6.49
N SER A 71 12.66 8.08 -7.01
CA SER A 71 11.48 8.40 -6.18
C SER A 71 11.05 7.21 -5.33
N PHE A 72 11.05 6.01 -5.90
CA PHE A 72 10.76 4.80 -5.14
C PHE A 72 11.79 4.56 -4.02
N HIS A 73 13.09 4.69 -4.30
CA HIS A 73 14.12 4.59 -3.27
C HIS A 73 13.97 5.66 -2.18
N MET A 74 13.57 6.89 -2.54
CA MET A 74 13.27 7.94 -1.55
C MET A 74 12.10 7.57 -0.64
N VAL A 75 11.08 6.85 -1.13
CA VAL A 75 10.00 6.34 -0.28
C VAL A 75 10.54 5.35 0.76
N LEU A 76 11.42 4.43 0.37
CA LEU A 76 12.03 3.48 1.31
C LEU A 76 12.91 4.18 2.35
N GLU A 77 13.68 5.17 1.93
CA GLU A 77 14.47 6.00 2.86
C GLU A 77 13.56 6.80 3.82
N GLU A 78 12.43 7.30 3.34
CA GLU A 78 11.46 7.97 4.18
C GLU A 78 10.81 7.02 5.18
N ALA A 79 10.46 5.79 4.76
CA ALA A 79 9.95 4.75 5.65
C ALA A 79 10.95 4.46 6.78
N ARG A 80 12.23 4.31 6.45
CA ARG A 80 13.30 4.13 7.42
C ARG A 80 13.45 5.33 8.36
N ARG A 81 13.47 6.55 7.81
CA ARG A 81 13.65 7.80 8.58
C ARG A 81 12.52 8.04 9.58
N GLN A 82 11.29 7.72 9.17
CA GLN A 82 10.09 7.88 9.98
C GLN A 82 9.84 6.70 10.90
N GLN A 83 10.64 5.63 10.79
CA GLN A 83 10.39 4.37 11.48
C GLN A 83 8.96 3.90 11.23
N ALA A 84 8.56 3.85 9.94
CA ALA A 84 7.23 3.42 9.57
C ALA A 84 7.04 1.94 9.91
N ASP A 85 5.93 1.62 10.57
CA ASP A 85 5.57 0.25 10.92
C ASP A 85 5.06 -0.53 9.72
N LEU A 86 4.45 0.19 8.73
CA LEU A 86 3.81 -0.44 7.58
C LEU A 86 3.99 0.41 6.31
N LEU A 87 4.30 -0.26 5.20
CA LEU A 87 4.26 0.29 3.84
C LEU A 87 3.20 -0.44 3.02
N LEU A 88 2.20 0.28 2.55
CA LEU A 88 1.13 -0.23 1.68
C LEU A 88 1.42 0.15 0.24
N ILE A 89 1.41 -0.83 -0.67
CA ILE A 89 1.60 -0.63 -2.11
C ILE A 89 0.34 -1.08 -2.84
N ALA A 90 -0.51 -0.13 -3.21
CA ALA A 90 -1.83 -0.34 -3.74
C ALA A 90 -1.84 -0.56 -5.27
N GLY A 91 -1.05 -1.53 -5.75
CA GLY A 91 -1.00 -1.96 -7.14
C GLY A 91 -0.10 -1.10 -8.05
N ASP A 92 0.11 -1.59 -9.26
CA ASP A 92 0.89 -0.96 -10.33
C ASP A 92 2.29 -0.52 -9.87
N LEU A 93 2.96 -1.38 -9.10
CA LEU A 93 4.36 -1.17 -8.73
C LEU A 93 5.24 -1.13 -9.98
N PHE A 94 4.94 -1.95 -10.99
CA PHE A 94 5.63 -1.95 -12.28
C PHE A 94 4.67 -1.57 -13.42
N HIS A 95 5.20 -0.86 -14.39
CA HIS A 95 4.43 -0.46 -15.59
C HIS A 95 4.06 -1.62 -16.52
N ARG A 96 4.71 -2.75 -16.38
CA ARG A 96 4.55 -3.99 -17.14
C ARG A 96 4.95 -5.17 -16.28
N GLN A 97 4.82 -6.37 -16.84
CA GLN A 97 5.35 -7.57 -16.17
C GLN A 97 6.82 -7.38 -15.77
N PRO A 98 7.18 -7.47 -14.49
CA PRO A 98 8.52 -7.18 -14.01
C PRO A 98 9.54 -8.23 -14.48
N LEU A 99 10.75 -7.77 -14.72
CA LEU A 99 11.89 -8.65 -14.95
C LEU A 99 12.47 -9.14 -13.62
N LYS A 100 13.08 -10.33 -13.61
CA LYS A 100 13.72 -10.87 -12.39
C LYS A 100 14.74 -9.92 -11.75
N ARG A 101 15.49 -9.15 -12.57
CA ARG A 101 16.45 -8.15 -12.06
C ARG A 101 15.77 -7.01 -11.31
N GLU A 102 14.62 -6.55 -11.83
CA GLU A 102 13.82 -5.48 -11.22
C GLU A 102 13.22 -5.94 -9.89
N LEU A 103 12.71 -7.19 -9.84
CA LEU A 103 12.24 -7.79 -8.59
C LEU A 103 13.35 -7.91 -7.54
N LYS A 104 14.57 -8.29 -7.96
CA LYS A 104 15.73 -8.35 -7.05
C LYS A 104 16.11 -6.99 -6.50
N GLU A 105 16.05 -5.93 -7.32
CA GLU A 105 16.34 -4.57 -6.90
C GLU A 105 15.31 -4.08 -5.87
N VAL A 106 14.03 -4.26 -6.15
CA VAL A 106 12.93 -3.92 -5.22
C VAL A 106 13.06 -4.74 -3.92
N ALA A 107 13.29 -6.05 -4.00
CA ALA A 107 13.45 -6.91 -2.84
C ALA A 107 14.66 -6.51 -1.97
N ALA A 108 15.77 -6.10 -2.58
CA ALA A 108 16.92 -5.59 -1.84
C ALA A 108 16.57 -4.30 -1.08
N GLY A 109 15.79 -3.41 -1.69
CA GLY A 109 15.28 -2.20 -1.03
C GLY A 109 14.36 -2.53 0.16
N PHE A 110 13.47 -3.50 0.00
CA PHE A 110 12.58 -3.97 1.08
C PHE A 110 13.35 -4.63 2.23
N ALA A 111 14.33 -5.46 1.92
CA ALA A 111 15.20 -6.08 2.92
C ALA A 111 16.05 -5.06 3.71
N ALA A 112 16.25 -3.85 3.18
CA ALA A 112 16.98 -2.78 3.87
C ALA A 112 16.15 -2.06 4.95
N ILE A 113 14.84 -2.34 5.04
CA ILE A 113 13.92 -1.81 6.05
C ILE A 113 13.17 -2.95 6.77
N PRO A 114 13.89 -3.87 7.44
CA PRO A 114 13.32 -5.13 7.97
C PRO A 114 12.26 -4.90 9.07
N ASP A 115 12.30 -3.77 9.74
CA ASP A 115 11.35 -3.41 10.80
C ASP A 115 10.02 -2.84 10.26
N THR A 116 9.93 -2.58 8.94
CA THR A 116 8.71 -2.13 8.27
C THR A 116 8.02 -3.33 7.62
N GLU A 117 6.78 -3.64 8.02
CA GLU A 117 5.94 -4.59 7.29
C GLU A 117 5.56 -4.00 5.93
N ILE A 118 5.61 -4.78 4.87
CA ILE A 118 5.28 -4.31 3.53
C ILE A 118 4.17 -5.18 2.97
N VAL A 119 3.01 -4.59 2.73
CA VAL A 119 1.89 -5.30 2.09
C VAL A 119 1.67 -4.73 0.70
N LEU A 120 1.66 -5.60 -0.30
CA LEU A 120 1.46 -5.19 -1.68
C LEU A 120 0.48 -6.10 -2.44
N ILE A 121 -0.15 -5.51 -3.44
CA ILE A 121 -1.00 -6.19 -4.43
C ILE A 121 -0.51 -5.88 -5.84
N ALA A 122 -0.82 -6.72 -6.81
CA ALA A 122 -0.66 -6.41 -8.22
C ALA A 122 -1.84 -5.58 -8.71
N GLY A 123 -1.57 -4.56 -9.52
CA GLY A 123 -2.58 -3.78 -10.23
C GLY A 123 -2.84 -4.33 -11.63
N ASN A 124 -3.44 -3.52 -12.49
CA ASN A 124 -3.82 -3.93 -13.84
C ASN A 124 -2.67 -3.84 -14.86
N HIS A 125 -1.58 -3.14 -14.58
CA HIS A 125 -0.38 -3.12 -15.42
C HIS A 125 0.55 -4.30 -15.15
N ASP A 126 0.72 -4.68 -13.87
CA ASP A 126 1.60 -5.75 -13.43
C ASP A 126 0.84 -6.99 -12.93
N TYR A 127 -0.38 -7.22 -13.44
CA TYR A 127 -1.30 -8.29 -13.02
C TYR A 127 -0.64 -9.69 -13.00
N LEU A 128 -1.23 -10.60 -12.22
CA LEU A 128 -0.69 -11.95 -11.97
C LEU A 128 -0.92 -12.92 -13.15
N HIS A 129 -0.23 -12.64 -14.23
CA HIS A 129 -0.19 -13.53 -15.40
C HIS A 129 0.34 -14.93 -15.01
N PRO A 130 -0.11 -16.05 -15.63
CA PRO A 130 0.37 -17.40 -15.32
C PRO A 130 1.89 -17.57 -15.37
N LYS A 131 2.59 -16.78 -16.17
CA LYS A 131 4.05 -16.76 -16.28
C LYS A 131 4.70 -15.58 -15.53
N SER A 132 3.95 -14.83 -14.73
CA SER A 132 4.48 -13.73 -13.94
C SER A 132 5.50 -14.22 -12.93
N TYR A 133 6.66 -13.59 -12.89
CA TYR A 133 7.68 -13.88 -11.89
C TYR A 133 7.23 -13.55 -10.45
N TYR A 134 6.27 -12.66 -10.26
CA TYR A 134 5.66 -12.38 -8.97
C TYR A 134 5.23 -13.65 -8.21
N ARG A 135 4.69 -14.63 -8.93
CA ARG A 135 4.13 -15.86 -8.35
C ARG A 135 5.16 -16.81 -7.76
N THR A 136 6.41 -16.71 -8.19
CA THR A 136 7.49 -17.65 -7.81
C THR A 136 8.70 -16.94 -7.22
N PHE A 137 8.64 -15.61 -7.09
CA PHE A 137 9.72 -14.86 -6.52
C PHE A 137 9.73 -14.98 -5.00
N ALA A 138 10.91 -15.25 -4.42
CA ALA A 138 11.08 -15.30 -2.98
C ALA A 138 11.31 -13.87 -2.46
N TRP A 139 10.30 -13.34 -1.79
CA TRP A 139 10.36 -12.03 -1.13
C TRP A 139 11.06 -12.13 0.23
N PRO A 140 11.62 -11.03 0.77
CA PRO A 140 12.05 -10.93 2.15
C PRO A 140 10.91 -11.21 3.15
N ASP A 141 11.26 -11.61 4.38
CA ASP A 141 10.29 -12.03 5.41
C ASP A 141 9.30 -10.92 5.82
N ASN A 142 9.70 -9.65 5.71
CA ASN A 142 8.86 -8.49 5.99
C ASN A 142 7.91 -8.11 4.83
N VAL A 143 7.82 -8.93 3.77
CA VAL A 143 7.02 -8.63 2.58
C VAL A 143 5.87 -9.63 2.43
N HIS A 144 4.66 -9.11 2.43
CA HIS A 144 3.41 -9.85 2.30
C HIS A 144 2.75 -9.51 0.98
N PHE A 145 3.00 -10.30 -0.06
CA PHE A 145 2.35 -10.12 -1.35
C PHE A 145 1.03 -10.89 -1.39
N ILE A 146 -0.09 -10.17 -1.48
CA ILE A 146 -1.41 -10.78 -1.61
C ILE A 146 -1.60 -11.22 -3.07
N LEU A 147 -1.43 -12.52 -3.32
CA LEU A 147 -1.52 -13.08 -4.68
C LEU A 147 -2.94 -13.52 -5.07
N ASN A 148 -3.88 -13.49 -4.16
CA ASN A 148 -5.24 -14.00 -4.39
C ASN A 148 -6.06 -13.05 -5.27
N LYS A 149 -6.92 -13.65 -6.11
CA LYS A 149 -7.89 -12.92 -6.93
C LYS A 149 -9.07 -12.38 -6.12
N ASP A 150 -9.38 -13.04 -5.03
CA ASP A 150 -10.46 -12.67 -4.12
C ASP A 150 -9.89 -12.03 -2.86
N LEU A 151 -10.71 -11.21 -2.22
CA LEU A 151 -10.34 -10.47 -1.03
C LEU A 151 -9.84 -11.42 0.08
N THR A 152 -8.61 -11.24 0.51
CA THR A 152 -7.91 -12.13 1.45
C THR A 152 -7.22 -11.30 2.53
N PRO A 153 -7.27 -11.72 3.81
CA PRO A 153 -6.57 -11.03 4.89
C PRO A 153 -5.10 -11.43 5.00
N VAL A 154 -4.30 -10.48 5.44
CA VAL A 154 -2.95 -10.67 5.98
C VAL A 154 -2.94 -10.11 7.40
N HIS A 155 -2.65 -10.95 8.38
CA HIS A 155 -2.58 -10.57 9.78
C HIS A 155 -1.14 -10.16 10.12
N LEU A 156 -0.95 -8.95 10.59
CA LEU A 156 0.32 -8.37 10.99
C LEU A 156 0.34 -8.28 12.52
N GLU A 157 0.69 -9.40 13.18
CA GLU A 157 0.60 -9.55 14.63
C GLU A 157 1.39 -8.47 15.38
N ARG A 158 2.60 -8.15 14.90
CA ARG A 158 3.50 -7.17 15.50
C ARG A 158 2.87 -5.78 15.67
N ILE A 159 2.01 -5.39 14.75
CA ILE A 159 1.35 -4.07 14.73
C ILE A 159 -0.16 -4.15 14.93
N HIS A 160 -0.69 -5.32 15.33
CA HIS A 160 -2.11 -5.58 15.56
C HIS A 160 -3.02 -5.03 14.44
N THR A 161 -2.67 -5.36 13.20
CA THR A 161 -3.34 -4.86 12.00
C THR A 161 -3.65 -6.01 11.06
N THR A 162 -4.85 -5.99 10.50
CA THR A 162 -5.22 -6.87 9.39
C THR A 162 -5.35 -6.06 8.11
N VAL A 163 -4.62 -6.46 7.07
CA VAL A 163 -4.72 -5.85 5.74
C VAL A 163 -5.46 -6.80 4.81
N TRP A 164 -6.59 -6.36 4.31
CA TRP A 164 -7.40 -7.07 3.32
C TRP A 164 -7.04 -6.58 1.92
N GLY A 165 -6.81 -7.49 0.99
CA GLY A 165 -6.49 -7.12 -0.38
C GLY A 165 -6.77 -8.24 -1.37
N CYS A 166 -6.69 -7.90 -2.65
CA CYS A 166 -6.70 -8.83 -3.76
C CYS A 166 -5.88 -8.28 -4.91
N SER A 167 -5.29 -9.15 -5.71
CA SER A 167 -4.51 -8.77 -6.88
C SER A 167 -5.27 -8.96 -8.19
N PHE A 168 -4.96 -8.16 -9.18
CA PHE A 168 -5.43 -8.36 -10.54
C PHE A 168 -4.78 -9.62 -11.15
N TRP A 169 -5.59 -10.41 -11.87
CA TRP A 169 -5.15 -11.59 -12.63
C TRP A 169 -5.34 -11.41 -14.13
N ASP A 170 -5.91 -10.28 -14.53
CA ASP A 170 -6.06 -9.82 -15.90
C ASP A 170 -5.96 -8.30 -15.92
N LYS A 171 -5.89 -7.69 -17.10
CA LYS A 171 -5.86 -6.23 -17.26
C LYS A 171 -7.15 -5.55 -16.80
N GLU A 172 -8.26 -6.23 -16.92
CA GLU A 172 -9.58 -5.73 -16.54
C GLU A 172 -10.24 -6.75 -15.59
N ASP A 173 -10.88 -6.25 -14.55
CA ASP A 173 -11.72 -7.02 -13.63
C ASP A 173 -12.82 -6.10 -13.11
N ASP A 174 -14.03 -6.26 -13.63
CA ASP A 174 -15.21 -5.43 -13.33
C ASP A 174 -15.98 -5.88 -12.08
N ARG A 175 -15.45 -6.84 -11.35
CA ARG A 175 -16.09 -7.35 -10.13
C ARG A 175 -16.03 -6.34 -8.99
N ALA A 176 -17.18 -6.09 -8.34
CA ALA A 176 -17.24 -5.31 -7.10
C ALA A 176 -16.79 -6.19 -5.92
N VAL A 177 -15.48 -6.21 -5.62
CA VAL A 177 -14.88 -7.12 -4.62
C VAL A 177 -14.81 -6.52 -3.22
N TYR A 178 -14.81 -5.20 -3.07
CA TYR A 178 -14.46 -4.53 -1.81
C TYR A 178 -15.62 -4.28 -0.84
N GLY A 179 -16.86 -4.19 -1.31
CA GLY A 179 -18.03 -3.78 -0.51
C GLY A 179 -18.68 -4.87 0.35
N LYS A 180 -18.15 -6.10 0.35
CA LYS A 180 -18.81 -7.26 0.99
C LYS A 180 -18.27 -7.60 2.37
N HIS A 181 -17.20 -6.96 2.80
CA HIS A 181 -16.59 -7.25 4.09
C HIS A 181 -17.37 -6.58 5.22
N GLN A 182 -17.81 -7.38 6.18
CA GLN A 182 -18.35 -6.88 7.44
C GLN A 182 -17.28 -7.04 8.51
N ARG A 183 -16.98 -5.97 9.22
CA ARG A 183 -16.02 -5.98 10.31
C ARG A 183 -16.44 -7.02 11.35
N GLN A 184 -15.54 -7.96 11.64
CA GLN A 184 -15.65 -8.76 12.84
C GLN A 184 -15.25 -7.87 14.04
N MET A 185 -15.91 -8.08 15.19
CA MET A 185 -15.61 -7.31 16.40
C MET A 185 -14.30 -7.80 17.02
N ASP A 186 -13.20 -7.51 16.36
CA ASP A 186 -11.86 -7.67 16.90
C ASP A 186 -11.22 -6.31 17.19
N SER A 187 -10.19 -6.31 18.01
CA SER A 187 -9.47 -5.11 18.41
C SER A 187 -8.42 -4.65 17.36
N GLU A 188 -8.27 -5.39 16.26
CA GLU A 188 -7.27 -5.09 15.24
C GLU A 188 -7.67 -3.91 14.36
N PHE A 189 -6.67 -3.16 13.90
CA PHE A 189 -6.87 -2.11 12.91
C PHE A 189 -7.09 -2.75 11.54
N GLN A 190 -8.20 -2.45 10.89
CA GLN A 190 -8.61 -3.07 9.64
C GLN A 190 -8.29 -2.13 8.46
N ILE A 191 -7.43 -2.59 7.56
CA ILE A 191 -7.06 -1.85 6.34
C ILE A 191 -7.56 -2.60 5.12
N LEU A 192 -8.16 -1.89 4.17
CA LEU A 192 -8.37 -2.38 2.82
C LEU A 192 -7.25 -1.85 1.91
N LEU A 193 -6.56 -2.74 1.22
CA LEU A 193 -5.59 -2.41 0.18
C LEU A 193 -6.20 -2.79 -1.18
N GLY A 194 -6.53 -1.79 -1.99
CA GLY A 194 -7.23 -1.96 -3.25
C GLY A 194 -6.58 -1.23 -4.42
N HIS A 195 -6.91 -1.69 -5.62
CA HIS A 195 -6.53 -1.04 -6.87
C HIS A 195 -7.78 -0.99 -7.78
N GLY A 196 -8.14 0.18 -8.30
CA GLY A 196 -9.34 0.33 -9.13
C GLY A 196 -10.21 1.53 -8.76
N GLY A 197 -11.51 1.42 -9.05
CA GLY A 197 -12.50 2.46 -8.76
C GLY A 197 -13.20 3.04 -9.99
N ASP A 198 -12.97 2.46 -11.17
CA ASP A 198 -13.77 2.71 -12.38
C ASP A 198 -14.59 1.47 -12.76
N ASP A 199 -15.40 1.56 -13.80
CA ASP A 199 -16.33 0.50 -14.21
C ASP A 199 -15.67 -0.79 -14.69
N ARG A 200 -14.37 -0.76 -15.01
CA ARG A 200 -13.60 -1.91 -15.53
C ARG A 200 -12.61 -2.48 -14.52
N HIS A 201 -12.34 -1.73 -13.45
CA HIS A 201 -11.31 -2.08 -12.48
C HIS A 201 -11.87 -1.98 -11.07
N HIS A 202 -12.37 -3.08 -10.55
CA HIS A 202 -12.91 -3.24 -9.20
C HIS A 202 -13.73 -2.02 -8.74
N PRO A 203 -14.92 -1.78 -9.32
CA PRO A 203 -15.75 -0.64 -8.96
C PRO A 203 -16.17 -0.70 -7.49
N PHE A 204 -16.20 0.46 -6.82
CA PHE A 204 -16.62 0.57 -5.42
C PHE A 204 -17.30 1.92 -5.13
N ARG A 205 -17.99 1.97 -4.00
CA ARG A 205 -18.51 3.20 -3.42
C ARG A 205 -17.83 3.47 -2.10
N ALA A 206 -17.16 4.62 -1.99
CA ALA A 206 -16.33 4.94 -0.83
C ALA A 206 -17.08 4.84 0.51
N ASN A 207 -18.35 5.25 0.55
CA ASN A 207 -19.18 5.19 1.77
C ASN A 207 -19.44 3.75 2.26
N GLU A 208 -19.46 2.77 1.36
CA GLU A 208 -19.70 1.37 1.73
C GLU A 208 -18.49 0.73 2.43
N LEU A 209 -17.29 1.27 2.22
CA LEU A 209 -16.06 0.73 2.77
C LEU A 209 -15.86 1.06 4.25
N THR A 210 -16.42 2.18 4.72
CA THR A 210 -16.21 2.67 6.09
C THR A 210 -16.84 1.79 7.17
N ALA A 211 -17.75 0.90 6.82
CA ALA A 211 -18.35 -0.05 7.75
C ALA A 211 -17.42 -1.22 8.09
N GLY A 212 -16.57 -1.62 7.14
CA GLY A 212 -15.67 -2.77 7.29
C GLY A 212 -14.23 -2.43 7.64
N TYR A 213 -13.77 -1.21 7.31
CA TYR A 213 -12.37 -0.85 7.40
C TYR A 213 -12.16 0.47 8.13
N ASP A 214 -11.07 0.57 8.90
CA ASP A 214 -10.61 1.80 9.52
C ASP A 214 -9.95 2.72 8.49
N TYR A 215 -9.23 2.13 7.53
CA TYR A 215 -8.59 2.81 6.42
C TYR A 215 -8.70 2.00 5.14
N ALA A 216 -8.89 2.67 4.01
CA ALA A 216 -8.89 2.05 2.69
C ALA A 216 -7.91 2.79 1.78
N ALA A 217 -6.87 2.05 1.35
CA ALA A 217 -5.75 2.51 0.55
C ALA A 217 -5.95 2.09 -0.91
N PHE A 218 -6.07 3.04 -1.82
CA PHE A 218 -6.31 2.77 -3.25
C PHE A 218 -5.28 3.38 -4.18
N GLY A 219 -5.04 2.71 -5.32
CA GLY A 219 -4.37 3.21 -6.52
C GLY A 219 -5.29 3.18 -7.74
N HIS A 220 -4.71 3.33 -8.94
CA HIS A 220 -5.29 3.25 -10.27
C HIS A 220 -5.66 4.58 -10.93
N ILE A 221 -6.30 5.52 -10.25
CA ILE A 221 -6.86 6.73 -10.89
C ILE A 221 -5.80 7.80 -11.18
N HIS A 222 -4.55 7.62 -10.71
CA HIS A 222 -3.42 8.55 -10.89
C HIS A 222 -3.72 9.99 -10.41
N LYS A 223 -4.69 10.15 -9.53
CA LYS A 223 -5.07 11.43 -8.95
C LYS A 223 -5.24 11.29 -7.45
N ALA A 224 -4.35 11.92 -6.70
CA ALA A 224 -4.45 11.93 -5.24
C ALA A 224 -5.77 12.53 -4.78
N ALA A 225 -6.53 11.80 -3.97
CA ALA A 225 -7.80 12.26 -3.42
C ALA A 225 -8.11 11.56 -2.10
N GLN A 226 -8.69 12.30 -1.17
CA GLN A 226 -9.35 11.72 -0.01
C GLN A 226 -10.84 11.62 -0.32
N LEU A 227 -11.30 10.44 -0.75
CA LEU A 227 -12.71 10.21 -1.07
C LEU A 227 -13.57 10.29 0.18
N ILE A 228 -13.04 9.87 1.31
CA ILE A 228 -13.53 10.15 2.66
C ILE A 228 -12.31 10.58 3.48
N PRO A 229 -12.32 11.76 4.10
CA PRO A 229 -11.18 12.30 4.82
C PRO A 229 -10.59 11.31 5.83
N ASN A 230 -9.29 11.06 5.74
CA ASN A 230 -8.51 10.16 6.59
C ASN A 230 -8.99 8.70 6.65
N ARG A 231 -9.91 8.28 5.78
CA ARG A 231 -10.47 6.92 5.80
C ARG A 231 -10.43 6.20 4.45
N VAL A 232 -10.78 6.87 3.36
CA VAL A 232 -10.74 6.28 2.02
C VAL A 232 -9.90 7.18 1.13
N VAL A 233 -8.71 6.73 0.80
CA VAL A 233 -7.68 7.54 0.17
C VAL A 233 -7.19 6.90 -1.12
N MET A 234 -7.15 7.69 -2.18
CA MET A 234 -6.51 7.40 -3.44
C MET A 234 -5.11 7.98 -3.42
N ALA A 235 -4.07 7.16 -3.52
CA ALA A 235 -2.74 7.66 -3.80
C ALA A 235 -2.68 8.17 -5.24
N GLY A 236 -2.00 9.30 -5.44
CA GLY A 236 -1.75 9.83 -6.78
C GLY A 236 -0.37 9.43 -7.28
N PHE A 237 -0.21 9.53 -8.59
CA PHE A 237 1.07 9.40 -9.30
C PHE A 237 1.83 10.72 -9.34
#